data_7dbc5a49e54214c037aa1291dfd80aab
#
_entry.id   7dbc5a49e54214c037aa1291dfd80aab
#
_cell.length_a   1.000
_cell.length_b   1.000
_cell.length_c   1.000
_cell.angle_alpha   90.00
_cell.angle_beta   90.00
_cell.angle_gamma   90.00
#
_symmetry.space_group_name_H-M   'P 1'
#
loop_
_entity.id
_entity.type
_entity.pdbx_description
1 polymer ?
#
loop_
_entity_poly.entity_id
_entity_poly.type
_entity_poly.pdbx_seq_one_letter_code
_entity_poly.pdbx_strand_id
1 'polypeptide(L)'
;MKRPTVAVLVPAHNEQEVIESTLRTLLPQLQAGDRLLVVADNCTDDTAQVARAAGAEVVERSHASDRGKGFALDFGVRYLARNPPDVLVIVDADCWVEPGSLQRLANLAMTQGRPVQSLDLMLPNAAASLKQRLAAWAWRVKNWARPLGWHRLGWPCQLMGTGMAFPWPIVQGMDLANGHLVEDMKLGADLALAGAPPLFCPSARVTSEFPTAIAAQQSQRKRWEHGHLSVLQSLGPKLLWRGLRSGNVAVVAMALDLLVPPLALLGVVLCGLWLASLVLVLVAGAAWAAPLVLATLLIFLFQVTLWQAWQGWGRDLVSAHEWLSVPGYMLAKLPIYAGYVFRRQKAWVRTERK
;
A
#
# COMPACT_ATOMS: atom_id res chain seq x y z
N MET A 1 -2.58 -22.70 -22.80
CA MET A 1 -2.25 -21.29 -23.17
C MET A 1 -0.74 -21.11 -23.14
N LYS A 2 -0.18 -20.31 -24.04
CA LYS A 2 1.24 -19.91 -23.98
C LYS A 2 1.46 -19.10 -22.69
N ARG A 3 2.59 -19.32 -22.01
CA ARG A 3 2.98 -18.54 -20.85
C ARG A 3 3.11 -17.05 -21.26
N PRO A 4 2.55 -16.10 -20.50
CA PRO A 4 2.76 -14.68 -20.77
C PRO A 4 4.22 -14.27 -20.55
N THR A 5 4.73 -13.40 -21.41
CA THR A 5 6.01 -12.72 -21.21
C THR A 5 5.85 -11.65 -20.13
N VAL A 6 6.84 -11.53 -19.26
CA VAL A 6 6.82 -10.61 -18.11
C VAL A 6 7.96 -9.60 -18.20
N ALA A 7 7.65 -8.32 -18.02
CA ALA A 7 8.67 -7.36 -17.66
C ALA A 7 8.49 -6.94 -16.20
N VAL A 8 9.53 -7.08 -15.40
CA VAL A 8 9.59 -6.53 -14.05
C VAL A 8 10.23 -5.16 -14.12
N LEU A 9 9.53 -4.13 -13.62
CA LEU A 9 9.99 -2.75 -13.56
C LEU A 9 10.29 -2.37 -12.12
N VAL A 10 11.54 -1.99 -11.86
CA VAL A 10 12.03 -1.61 -10.53
C VAL A 10 12.46 -0.14 -10.58
N PRO A 11 11.65 0.80 -10.05
CA PRO A 11 12.08 2.18 -9.86
C PRO A 11 13.05 2.27 -8.68
N ALA A 12 14.20 2.93 -8.86
CA ALA A 12 15.24 3.05 -7.83
C ALA A 12 15.77 4.48 -7.74
N HIS A 13 15.92 5.00 -6.50
CA HIS A 13 16.53 6.29 -6.23
C HIS A 13 17.47 6.21 -5.03
N ASN A 14 18.78 6.11 -5.28
CA ASN A 14 19.81 5.92 -4.26
C ASN A 14 19.56 4.69 -3.37
N GLU A 15 19.52 3.52 -3.99
CA GLU A 15 19.21 2.22 -3.38
C GLU A 15 20.40 1.23 -3.52
N GLN A 16 21.64 1.72 -3.66
CA GLN A 16 22.85 0.89 -3.86
C GLN A 16 23.01 -0.21 -2.80
N GLU A 17 22.53 0.02 -1.56
CA GLU A 17 22.69 -0.91 -0.44
C GLU A 17 21.72 -2.09 -0.47
N VAL A 18 20.57 -1.94 -1.11
CA VAL A 18 19.48 -2.91 -1.03
C VAL A 18 19.09 -3.51 -2.39
N ILE A 19 19.33 -2.80 -3.49
CA ILE A 19 18.84 -3.20 -4.82
C ILE A 19 19.35 -4.59 -5.23
N GLU A 20 20.59 -4.95 -4.94
CA GLU A 20 21.14 -6.26 -5.28
C GLU A 20 20.33 -7.39 -4.64
N SER A 21 19.95 -7.24 -3.37
CA SER A 21 19.14 -8.25 -2.65
C SER A 21 17.77 -8.43 -3.27
N THR A 22 17.15 -7.36 -3.74
CA THR A 22 15.88 -7.40 -4.49
C THR A 22 16.04 -8.15 -5.81
N LEU A 23 17.03 -7.79 -6.61
CA LEU A 23 17.27 -8.40 -7.93
C LEU A 23 17.59 -9.90 -7.81
N ARG A 24 18.29 -10.32 -6.77
CA ARG A 24 18.54 -11.75 -6.47
C ARG A 24 17.28 -12.57 -6.25
N THR A 25 16.18 -11.97 -5.81
CA THR A 25 14.90 -12.67 -5.65
C THR A 25 14.09 -12.70 -6.96
N LEU A 26 14.32 -11.77 -7.86
CA LEU A 26 13.61 -11.63 -9.12
C LEU A 26 14.24 -12.46 -10.25
N LEU A 27 15.54 -12.35 -10.44
CA LEU A 27 16.27 -12.98 -11.54
C LEU A 27 16.00 -14.50 -11.68
N PRO A 28 16.01 -15.32 -10.62
CA PRO A 28 15.74 -16.75 -10.72
C PRO A 28 14.32 -17.11 -11.17
N GLN A 29 13.38 -16.15 -11.10
CA GLN A 29 11.98 -16.35 -11.48
C GLN A 29 11.71 -16.00 -12.95
N LEU A 30 12.66 -15.35 -13.63
CA LEU A 30 12.52 -14.95 -15.03
C LEU A 30 12.82 -16.12 -15.95
N GLN A 31 12.14 -16.17 -17.09
CA GLN A 31 12.31 -17.17 -18.12
C GLN A 31 12.67 -16.49 -19.46
N ALA A 32 12.99 -17.29 -20.45
CA ALA A 32 13.31 -16.78 -21.78
C ALA A 32 12.20 -15.86 -22.32
N GLY A 33 12.58 -14.66 -22.73
CA GLY A 33 11.67 -13.60 -23.18
C GLY A 33 11.19 -12.64 -22.09
N ASP A 34 11.45 -12.94 -20.81
CA ASP A 34 11.17 -11.98 -19.72
C ASP A 34 12.27 -10.93 -19.62
N ARG A 35 11.93 -9.79 -19.02
CA ARG A 35 12.85 -8.67 -18.81
C ARG A 35 12.83 -8.20 -17.38
N LEU A 36 13.98 -7.77 -16.85
CA LEU A 36 14.10 -7.09 -15.58
C LEU A 36 14.71 -5.71 -15.83
N LEU A 37 13.89 -4.68 -15.75
CA LEU A 37 14.28 -3.30 -16.02
C LEU A 37 14.36 -2.51 -14.72
N VAL A 38 15.51 -1.95 -14.41
CA VAL A 38 15.72 -0.98 -13.33
C VAL A 38 15.76 0.41 -13.94
N VAL A 39 14.96 1.33 -13.39
CA VAL A 39 15.04 2.77 -13.68
C VAL A 39 15.78 3.44 -12.52
N ALA A 40 17.05 3.78 -12.74
CA ALA A 40 17.84 4.56 -11.80
C ALA A 40 17.47 6.06 -11.96
N ASP A 41 16.53 6.55 -11.13
CA ASP A 41 15.97 7.88 -11.24
C ASP A 41 16.66 8.88 -10.32
N ASN A 42 17.34 9.88 -10.90
CA ASN A 42 18.04 10.94 -10.17
C ASN A 42 19.03 10.37 -9.11
N CYS A 43 19.68 9.23 -9.38
CA CYS A 43 20.64 8.63 -8.48
C CYS A 43 21.93 9.46 -8.42
N THR A 44 22.51 9.54 -7.22
CA THR A 44 23.81 10.17 -6.92
C THR A 44 24.80 9.16 -6.34
N ASP A 45 24.40 7.92 -6.19
CA ASP A 45 25.17 6.77 -5.72
C ASP A 45 25.35 5.72 -6.82
N ASP A 46 25.93 4.56 -6.49
CA ASP A 46 26.25 3.49 -7.44
C ASP A 46 25.07 2.56 -7.75
N THR A 47 23.80 2.96 -7.47
CA THR A 47 22.60 2.15 -7.71
C THR A 47 22.57 1.54 -9.13
N ALA A 48 22.82 2.35 -10.16
CA ALA A 48 22.80 1.89 -11.55
C ALA A 48 23.90 0.86 -11.84
N GLN A 49 25.09 1.07 -11.31
CA GLN A 49 26.23 0.16 -11.49
C GLN A 49 25.98 -1.17 -10.79
N VAL A 50 25.50 -1.14 -9.54
CA VAL A 50 25.14 -2.35 -8.76
C VAL A 50 24.06 -3.15 -9.47
N ALA A 51 23.02 -2.50 -9.98
CA ALA A 51 21.95 -3.18 -10.70
C ALA A 51 22.42 -3.84 -11.99
N ARG A 52 23.30 -3.19 -12.79
CA ARG A 52 23.92 -3.79 -13.99
C ARG A 52 24.80 -4.99 -13.65
N ALA A 53 25.61 -4.87 -12.60
CA ALA A 53 26.47 -5.95 -12.15
C ALA A 53 25.67 -7.17 -11.67
N ALA A 54 24.49 -6.96 -11.11
CA ALA A 54 23.55 -8.01 -10.72
C ALA A 54 22.83 -8.68 -11.92
N GLY A 55 22.95 -8.13 -13.15
CA GLY A 55 22.37 -8.71 -14.37
C GLY A 55 21.03 -8.11 -14.80
N ALA A 56 20.64 -6.97 -14.26
CA ALA A 56 19.45 -6.26 -14.71
C ALA A 56 19.74 -5.37 -15.93
N GLU A 57 18.71 -5.18 -16.77
CA GLU A 57 18.68 -4.08 -17.74
C GLU A 57 18.49 -2.77 -16.98
N VAL A 58 19.32 -1.75 -17.24
CA VAL A 58 19.28 -0.50 -16.48
C VAL A 58 19.20 0.70 -17.41
N VAL A 59 18.23 1.56 -17.14
CA VAL A 59 18.13 2.89 -17.74
C VAL A 59 18.24 3.95 -16.67
N GLU A 60 18.94 5.02 -17.00
CA GLU A 60 19.14 6.15 -16.08
C GLU A 60 18.28 7.33 -16.53
N ARG A 61 17.65 7.97 -15.55
CA ARG A 61 16.86 9.17 -15.73
C ARG A 61 17.37 10.25 -14.78
N SER A 62 17.62 11.43 -15.32
CA SER A 62 17.96 12.61 -14.53
C SER A 62 17.03 13.75 -14.94
N HIS A 63 16.27 14.32 -14.00
CA HIS A 63 15.37 15.43 -14.24
C HIS A 63 15.29 16.34 -13.01
N ALA A 64 15.42 17.66 -13.21
CA ALA A 64 15.54 18.60 -12.10
C ALA A 64 14.23 18.78 -11.31
N SER A 65 13.08 18.83 -11.99
CA SER A 65 11.76 19.12 -11.41
C SER A 65 10.89 17.86 -11.23
N ASP A 66 10.90 16.93 -12.20
CA ASP A 66 10.03 15.77 -12.20
C ASP A 66 10.67 14.64 -11.39
N ARG A 67 10.43 14.64 -10.09
CA ARG A 67 11.00 13.69 -9.13
C ARG A 67 9.91 12.84 -8.52
N GLY A 68 10.21 11.56 -8.27
CA GLY A 68 9.33 10.62 -7.60
C GLY A 68 9.05 9.37 -8.41
N LYS A 69 8.52 8.37 -7.73
CA LYS A 69 8.30 7.02 -8.26
C LYS A 69 7.46 7.00 -9.54
N GLY A 70 6.38 7.79 -9.60
CA GLY A 70 5.51 7.86 -10.76
C GLY A 70 6.23 8.24 -12.05
N PHE A 71 7.14 9.21 -11.99
CA PHE A 71 7.94 9.63 -13.15
C PHE A 71 8.94 8.56 -13.59
N ALA A 72 9.55 7.85 -12.63
CA ALA A 72 10.45 6.72 -12.94
C ALA A 72 9.66 5.57 -13.61
N LEU A 73 8.45 5.27 -13.12
CA LEU A 73 7.59 4.27 -13.70
C LEU A 73 7.15 4.64 -15.12
N ASP A 74 6.72 5.88 -15.36
CA ASP A 74 6.36 6.37 -16.69
C ASP A 74 7.52 6.26 -17.68
N PHE A 75 8.73 6.64 -17.26
CA PHE A 75 9.93 6.52 -18.09
C PHE A 75 10.23 5.06 -18.43
N GLY A 76 10.15 4.16 -17.44
CA GLY A 76 10.33 2.72 -17.67
C GLY A 76 9.28 2.10 -18.59
N VAL A 77 8.02 2.49 -18.44
CA VAL A 77 6.93 2.04 -19.33
C VAL A 77 7.16 2.48 -20.78
N ARG A 78 7.55 3.74 -21.00
CA ARG A 78 7.88 4.24 -22.34
C ARG A 78 9.07 3.50 -22.97
N TYR A 79 10.04 3.13 -22.16
CA TYR A 79 11.18 2.32 -22.61
C TYR A 79 10.74 0.91 -23.00
N LEU A 80 9.92 0.25 -22.17
CA LEU A 80 9.38 -1.09 -22.42
C LEU A 80 8.42 -1.12 -23.62
N ALA A 81 7.75 -0.02 -23.94
CA ALA A 81 6.83 0.09 -25.08
C ALA A 81 7.49 -0.15 -26.46
N ARG A 82 8.82 -0.09 -26.55
CA ARG A 82 9.56 -0.44 -27.77
C ARG A 82 9.54 -1.93 -28.08
N ASN A 83 9.43 -2.77 -27.05
CA ASN A 83 9.24 -4.22 -27.15
C ASN A 83 8.37 -4.63 -25.94
N PRO A 84 7.04 -4.54 -26.05
CA PRO A 84 6.13 -4.67 -24.93
C PRO A 84 6.01 -6.13 -24.45
N PRO A 85 5.97 -6.35 -23.11
CA PRO A 85 5.63 -7.65 -22.54
C PRO A 85 4.13 -7.90 -22.61
N ASP A 86 3.68 -9.12 -22.30
CA ASP A 86 2.26 -9.38 -22.06
C ASP A 86 1.79 -8.79 -20.72
N VAL A 87 2.67 -8.84 -19.70
CA VAL A 87 2.40 -8.35 -18.32
C VAL A 87 3.55 -7.52 -17.83
N LEU A 88 3.24 -6.34 -17.28
CA LEU A 88 4.15 -5.52 -16.50
C LEU A 88 3.97 -5.85 -15.01
N VAL A 89 5.06 -6.12 -14.28
CA VAL A 89 5.08 -6.25 -12.83
C VAL A 89 5.94 -5.14 -12.23
N ILE A 90 5.39 -4.37 -11.30
CA ILE A 90 6.09 -3.29 -10.60
C ILE A 90 6.51 -3.78 -9.21
N VAL A 91 7.81 -3.67 -8.90
CA VAL A 91 8.40 -4.07 -7.63
C VAL A 91 9.32 -2.96 -7.15
N ASP A 92 9.24 -2.56 -5.87
CA ASP A 92 10.13 -1.56 -5.29
C ASP A 92 11.55 -2.11 -5.07
N ALA A 93 12.54 -1.25 -5.12
CA ALA A 93 13.97 -1.59 -5.09
C ALA A 93 14.45 -2.20 -3.75
N ASP A 94 13.60 -2.22 -2.73
CA ASP A 94 13.86 -2.71 -1.38
C ASP A 94 12.98 -3.90 -0.98
N CYS A 95 12.41 -4.58 -1.98
CA CYS A 95 11.44 -5.66 -1.75
C CYS A 95 12.00 -7.02 -2.17
N TRP A 96 11.62 -8.07 -1.45
CA TRP A 96 11.89 -9.47 -1.80
C TRP A 96 10.63 -10.14 -2.30
N VAL A 97 10.74 -10.81 -3.42
CA VAL A 97 9.62 -11.50 -4.08
C VAL A 97 9.74 -13.00 -3.85
N GLU A 98 8.75 -13.60 -3.18
CA GLU A 98 8.75 -15.05 -2.94
C GLU A 98 8.78 -15.85 -4.25
N PRO A 99 9.47 -17.02 -4.26
CA PRO A 99 9.53 -17.89 -5.44
C PRO A 99 8.16 -18.23 -6.02
N GLY A 100 8.02 -18.10 -7.33
CA GLY A 100 6.79 -18.34 -8.08
C GLY A 100 5.75 -17.22 -8.01
N SER A 101 6.01 -16.12 -7.26
CA SER A 101 5.06 -15.00 -7.16
C SER A 101 4.89 -14.27 -8.48
N LEU A 102 5.96 -14.05 -9.25
CA LEU A 102 5.86 -13.41 -10.57
C LEU A 102 4.94 -14.17 -11.50
N GLN A 103 5.06 -15.51 -11.56
CA GLN A 103 4.23 -16.34 -12.43
C GLN A 103 2.75 -16.33 -12.00
N ARG A 104 2.49 -16.39 -10.65
CA ARG A 104 1.12 -16.32 -10.14
C ARG A 104 0.45 -14.98 -10.46
N LEU A 105 1.17 -13.87 -10.30
CA LEU A 105 0.70 -12.53 -10.65
C LEU A 105 0.40 -12.42 -12.16
N ALA A 106 1.36 -12.82 -13.01
CA ALA A 106 1.22 -12.73 -14.46
C ALA A 106 0.06 -13.58 -14.99
N ASN A 107 -0.07 -14.82 -14.50
CA ASN A 107 -1.15 -15.71 -14.90
C ASN A 107 -2.51 -15.15 -14.51
N LEU A 108 -2.66 -14.64 -13.28
CA LEU A 108 -3.91 -14.07 -12.80
C LEU A 108 -4.27 -12.79 -13.58
N ALA A 109 -3.29 -11.91 -13.82
CA ALA A 109 -3.48 -10.69 -14.59
C ALA A 109 -3.96 -10.98 -16.02
N MET A 110 -3.34 -11.95 -16.69
CA MET A 110 -3.72 -12.35 -18.06
C MET A 110 -5.07 -13.04 -18.12
N THR A 111 -5.35 -13.98 -17.20
CA THR A 111 -6.61 -14.73 -17.23
C THR A 111 -7.82 -13.86 -16.90
N GLN A 112 -7.64 -12.85 -16.06
CA GLN A 112 -8.71 -11.94 -15.65
C GLN A 112 -8.76 -10.65 -16.49
N GLY A 113 -7.71 -10.36 -17.28
CA GLY A 113 -7.60 -9.10 -18.03
C GLY A 113 -7.61 -7.86 -17.11
N ARG A 114 -7.16 -7.99 -15.85
CA ARG A 114 -7.27 -6.96 -14.81
C ARG A 114 -5.96 -6.79 -14.05
N PRO A 115 -5.72 -5.60 -13.44
CA PRO A 115 -4.61 -5.41 -12.52
C PRO A 115 -4.68 -6.37 -11.34
N VAL A 116 -3.52 -6.78 -10.84
CA VAL A 116 -3.40 -7.71 -9.71
C VAL A 116 -2.43 -7.15 -8.68
N GLN A 117 -2.82 -7.20 -7.42
CA GLN A 117 -2.00 -6.85 -6.27
C GLN A 117 -1.56 -8.10 -5.53
N SER A 118 -0.27 -8.27 -5.28
CA SER A 118 0.28 -9.29 -4.39
C SER A 118 -0.03 -9.01 -2.91
N LEU A 119 0.18 -10.01 -2.06
CA LEU A 119 0.29 -9.80 -0.61
C LEU A 119 1.60 -9.06 -0.32
N ASP A 120 1.49 -7.80 0.10
CA ASP A 120 2.60 -6.95 0.50
C ASP A 120 2.74 -6.91 2.02
N LEU A 121 3.88 -7.34 2.56
CA LEU A 121 4.15 -7.40 3.99
C LEU A 121 5.45 -6.69 4.35
N MET A 122 5.38 -5.84 5.38
CA MET A 122 6.57 -5.31 6.05
C MET A 122 6.95 -6.18 7.24
N LEU A 123 8.17 -6.69 7.23
CA LEU A 123 8.70 -7.57 8.25
C LEU A 123 9.44 -6.75 9.33
N PRO A 124 9.20 -7.01 10.60
CA PRO A 124 10.04 -6.47 11.67
C PRO A 124 11.35 -7.27 11.72
N ASN A 125 12.47 -6.60 11.97
CA ASN A 125 13.74 -7.29 12.21
C ASN A 125 13.73 -8.02 13.57
N ALA A 126 14.73 -8.88 13.81
CA ALA A 126 14.81 -9.70 15.03
C ALA A 126 14.89 -8.86 16.32
N ALA A 127 15.41 -7.63 16.26
CA ALA A 127 15.53 -6.71 17.40
C ALA A 127 14.40 -5.68 17.45
N ALA A 128 13.28 -5.93 16.75
CA ALA A 128 12.18 -4.97 16.62
C ALA A 128 11.55 -4.63 17.97
N SER A 129 11.43 -3.35 18.24
CA SER A 129 10.69 -2.83 19.39
C SER A 129 9.20 -3.19 19.32
N LEU A 130 8.51 -3.17 20.47
CA LEU A 130 7.05 -3.36 20.51
C LEU A 130 6.31 -2.43 19.53
N LYS A 131 6.76 -1.18 19.42
CA LYS A 131 6.17 -0.20 18.49
C LYS A 131 6.30 -0.62 17.02
N GLN A 132 7.42 -1.24 16.63
CA GLN A 132 7.63 -1.77 15.28
C GLN A 132 6.80 -3.04 15.05
N ARG A 133 6.70 -3.93 16.04
CA ARG A 133 5.85 -5.14 15.96
C ARG A 133 4.36 -4.79 15.86
N LEU A 134 3.89 -3.79 16.61
CA LEU A 134 2.54 -3.24 16.47
C LEU A 134 2.31 -2.60 15.08
N ALA A 135 3.32 -1.91 14.55
CA ALA A 135 3.25 -1.37 13.19
C ALA A 135 3.17 -2.48 12.13
N ALA A 136 3.96 -3.55 12.27
CA ALA A 136 3.92 -4.71 11.39
C ALA A 136 2.55 -5.43 11.46
N TRP A 137 1.98 -5.57 12.64
CA TRP A 137 0.63 -6.11 12.77
C TRP A 137 -0.42 -5.21 12.11
N ALA A 138 -0.37 -3.89 12.33
CA ALA A 138 -1.26 -2.94 11.66
C ALA A 138 -1.11 -3.01 10.12
N TRP A 139 0.10 -3.24 9.62
CA TRP A 139 0.36 -3.47 8.19
C TRP A 139 -0.31 -4.75 7.70
N ARG A 140 -0.21 -5.86 8.44
CA ARG A 140 -0.91 -7.12 8.11
C ARG A 140 -2.43 -6.94 8.11
N VAL A 141 -2.99 -6.17 9.02
CA VAL A 141 -4.43 -5.88 9.01
C VAL A 141 -4.81 -5.13 7.75
N LYS A 142 -4.04 -4.11 7.38
CA LYS A 142 -4.29 -3.29 6.18
C LYS A 142 -4.08 -4.07 4.89
N ASN A 143 -2.95 -4.77 4.75
CA ASN A 143 -2.50 -5.33 3.46
C ASN A 143 -2.75 -6.83 3.31
N TRP A 144 -3.19 -7.53 4.37
CA TRP A 144 -3.53 -8.95 4.32
C TRP A 144 -4.98 -9.21 4.72
N ALA A 145 -5.36 -8.93 5.97
CA ALA A 145 -6.69 -9.29 6.48
C ALA A 145 -7.82 -8.62 5.68
N ARG A 146 -7.72 -7.31 5.44
CA ARG A 146 -8.72 -6.53 4.69
C ARG A 146 -8.84 -6.98 3.23
N PRO A 147 -7.78 -6.98 2.42
CA PRO A 147 -7.89 -7.40 1.01
C PRO A 147 -8.25 -8.88 0.87
N LEU A 148 -7.87 -9.75 1.81
CA LEU A 148 -8.31 -11.14 1.84
C LEU A 148 -9.83 -11.24 2.07
N GLY A 149 -10.39 -10.40 2.94
CA GLY A 149 -11.83 -10.32 3.15
C GLY A 149 -12.57 -9.92 1.86
N TRP A 150 -12.11 -8.86 1.20
CA TRP A 150 -12.67 -8.42 -0.09
C TRP A 150 -12.52 -9.49 -1.18
N HIS A 151 -11.36 -10.13 -1.27
CA HIS A 151 -11.11 -11.21 -2.22
C HIS A 151 -12.08 -12.39 -2.04
N ARG A 152 -12.35 -12.80 -0.80
CA ARG A 152 -13.32 -13.88 -0.50
C ARG A 152 -14.76 -13.54 -0.90
N LEU A 153 -15.10 -12.26 -0.94
CA LEU A 153 -16.39 -11.75 -1.41
C LEU A 153 -16.41 -11.54 -2.94
N GLY A 154 -15.31 -11.83 -3.66
CA GLY A 154 -15.17 -11.58 -5.09
C GLY A 154 -15.00 -10.09 -5.44
N TRP A 155 -14.64 -9.25 -4.49
CA TRP A 155 -14.53 -7.80 -4.64
C TRP A 155 -13.08 -7.37 -4.86
N PRO A 156 -12.86 -6.17 -5.47
CA PRO A 156 -11.53 -5.65 -5.75
C PRO A 156 -10.79 -5.23 -4.47
N CYS A 157 -9.49 -5.04 -4.60
CA CYS A 157 -8.64 -4.48 -3.55
C CYS A 157 -7.97 -3.18 -4.02
N GLN A 158 -7.32 -2.48 -3.10
CA GLN A 158 -6.46 -1.34 -3.41
C GLN A 158 -5.10 -1.80 -3.91
N LEU A 159 -4.43 -0.99 -4.73
CA LEU A 159 -3.02 -1.15 -5.02
C LEU A 159 -2.19 -0.66 -3.83
N MET A 160 -1.01 -1.27 -3.61
CA MET A 160 -0.20 -1.09 -2.40
C MET A 160 1.24 -0.62 -2.69
N GLY A 161 1.52 -0.26 -3.95
CA GLY A 161 2.80 0.30 -4.37
C GLY A 161 3.80 -0.71 -4.92
N THR A 162 3.89 -1.90 -4.37
CA THR A 162 4.81 -2.97 -4.81
C THR A 162 4.08 -4.27 -5.09
N GLY A 163 4.66 -5.16 -5.90
CA GLY A 163 4.03 -6.43 -6.29
C GLY A 163 2.74 -6.24 -7.08
N MET A 164 2.68 -5.23 -7.92
CA MET A 164 1.54 -4.92 -8.77
C MET A 164 1.76 -5.45 -10.18
N ALA A 165 0.84 -6.23 -10.71
CA ALA A 165 0.88 -6.77 -12.07
C ALA A 165 -0.24 -6.17 -12.92
N PHE A 166 0.09 -5.83 -14.17
CA PHE A 166 -0.81 -5.19 -15.11
C PHE A 166 -0.73 -5.85 -16.48
N PRO A 167 -1.84 -6.30 -17.08
CA PRO A 167 -1.86 -6.61 -18.51
C PRO A 167 -1.38 -5.41 -19.33
N TRP A 168 -0.53 -5.62 -20.32
CA TRP A 168 0.07 -4.52 -21.09
C TRP A 168 -0.93 -3.54 -21.71
N PRO A 169 -2.08 -3.98 -22.27
CA PRO A 169 -3.08 -3.04 -22.79
C PRO A 169 -3.61 -2.03 -21.76
N ILE A 170 -3.64 -2.40 -20.47
CA ILE A 170 -4.04 -1.49 -19.39
C ILE A 170 -2.95 -0.45 -19.12
N VAL A 171 -1.67 -0.86 -19.18
CA VAL A 171 -0.51 0.02 -18.90
C VAL A 171 -0.49 1.23 -19.83
N GLN A 172 -0.90 1.08 -21.08
CA GLN A 172 -0.91 2.15 -22.08
C GLN A 172 -1.86 3.32 -21.71
N GLY A 173 -2.89 3.08 -20.92
CA GLY A 173 -3.84 4.10 -20.46
C GLY A 173 -3.56 4.67 -19.07
N MET A 174 -2.45 4.27 -18.42
CA MET A 174 -2.14 4.69 -17.05
C MET A 174 -1.49 6.08 -17.01
N ASP A 175 -2.02 6.96 -16.15
CA ASP A 175 -1.39 8.24 -15.79
C ASP A 175 -0.38 8.01 -14.65
N LEU A 176 0.87 7.67 -15.01
CA LEU A 176 1.94 7.41 -14.06
C LEU A 176 2.76 8.64 -13.71
N ALA A 177 2.90 9.59 -14.66
CA ALA A 177 3.75 10.78 -14.52
C ALA A 177 3.12 11.83 -13.59
N ASN A 178 2.79 11.44 -12.36
CA ASN A 178 2.21 12.34 -11.37
C ASN A 178 3.02 12.32 -10.06
N GLY A 179 3.02 13.44 -9.34
CA GLY A 179 3.74 13.61 -8.07
C GLY A 179 2.91 13.29 -6.82
N HIS A 180 1.91 12.41 -6.91
CA HIS A 180 1.09 12.05 -5.75
C HIS A 180 1.90 11.29 -4.70
N LEU A 181 1.63 11.55 -3.41
CA LEU A 181 2.32 10.89 -2.28
C LEU A 181 1.96 9.41 -2.13
N VAL A 182 0.82 9.00 -2.66
CA VAL A 182 0.25 7.64 -2.68
C VAL A 182 -0.33 7.39 -4.08
N GLU A 183 0.58 7.36 -5.05
CA GLU A 183 0.26 7.20 -6.47
C GLU A 183 -0.44 5.87 -6.77
N ASP A 184 -0.14 4.85 -6.00
CA ASP A 184 -0.71 3.51 -6.06
C ASP A 184 -2.21 3.49 -5.76
N MET A 185 -2.62 4.13 -4.66
CA MET A 185 -4.04 4.21 -4.29
C MET A 185 -4.85 5.01 -5.31
N LYS A 186 -4.28 6.11 -5.82
CA LYS A 186 -4.90 6.89 -6.90
C LYS A 186 -5.04 6.05 -8.16
N LEU A 187 -3.96 5.38 -8.57
CA LEU A 187 -3.95 4.51 -9.75
C LEU A 187 -5.00 3.41 -9.64
N GLY A 188 -5.10 2.73 -8.49
CA GLY A 188 -6.13 1.71 -8.25
C GLY A 188 -7.55 2.24 -8.40
N ALA A 189 -7.81 3.45 -7.90
CA ALA A 189 -9.12 4.12 -8.03
C ALA A 189 -9.42 4.50 -9.49
N ASP A 190 -8.45 5.05 -10.21
CA ASP A 190 -8.60 5.44 -11.62
C ASP A 190 -8.87 4.21 -12.51
N LEU A 191 -8.15 3.10 -12.26
CA LEU A 191 -8.37 1.83 -12.96
C LEU A 191 -9.75 1.24 -12.67
N ALA A 192 -10.24 1.34 -11.44
CA ALA A 192 -11.59 0.89 -11.11
C ALA A 192 -12.66 1.71 -11.84
N LEU A 193 -12.47 3.02 -11.97
CA LEU A 193 -13.34 3.91 -12.75
C LEU A 193 -13.29 3.60 -14.24
N ALA A 194 -12.13 3.16 -14.74
CA ALA A 194 -11.95 2.73 -16.13
C ALA A 194 -12.50 1.31 -16.42
N GLY A 195 -13.12 0.64 -15.43
CA GLY A 195 -13.69 -0.70 -15.59
C GLY A 195 -12.72 -1.85 -15.34
N ALA A 196 -11.51 -1.57 -14.87
CA ALA A 196 -10.46 -2.54 -14.57
C ALA A 196 -10.04 -2.51 -13.08
N PRO A 197 -10.97 -2.74 -12.12
CA PRO A 197 -10.66 -2.70 -10.69
C PRO A 197 -9.65 -3.80 -10.30
N PRO A 198 -8.62 -3.50 -9.48
CA PRO A 198 -7.56 -4.44 -9.16
C PRO A 198 -8.04 -5.66 -8.36
N LEU A 199 -7.41 -6.81 -8.57
CA LEU A 199 -7.65 -8.07 -7.87
C LEU A 199 -6.54 -8.34 -6.84
N PHE A 200 -6.88 -8.99 -5.74
CA PHE A 200 -5.91 -9.47 -4.76
C PHE A 200 -5.45 -10.90 -5.08
N CYS A 201 -4.13 -11.11 -5.07
CA CYS A 201 -3.50 -12.42 -5.22
C CYS A 201 -2.80 -12.84 -3.91
N PRO A 202 -3.51 -13.46 -2.95
CA PRO A 202 -2.94 -13.81 -1.64
C PRO A 202 -1.81 -14.85 -1.70
N SER A 203 -1.72 -15.60 -2.79
CA SER A 203 -0.68 -16.62 -3.01
C SER A 203 0.62 -16.05 -3.58
N ALA A 204 0.63 -14.83 -4.09
CA ALA A 204 1.85 -14.13 -4.49
C ALA A 204 2.27 -13.18 -3.37
N ARG A 205 3.51 -13.29 -2.89
CA ARG A 205 3.97 -12.49 -1.74
C ARG A 205 5.20 -11.66 -2.10
N VAL A 206 5.16 -10.41 -1.65
CA VAL A 206 6.27 -9.48 -1.66
C VAL A 206 6.49 -9.00 -0.23
N THR A 207 7.75 -8.93 0.19
CA THR A 207 8.08 -8.51 1.55
C THR A 207 9.13 -7.42 1.52
N SER A 208 9.12 -6.55 2.53
CA SER A 208 10.15 -5.52 2.77
C SER A 208 10.39 -5.39 4.27
N GLU A 209 11.41 -4.62 4.66
CA GLU A 209 11.70 -4.32 6.07
C GLU A 209 11.41 -2.85 6.40
N PHE A 210 11.11 -2.61 7.67
CA PHE A 210 11.02 -1.23 8.16
C PHE A 210 12.41 -0.59 8.17
N PRO A 211 12.53 0.72 7.82
CA PRO A 211 13.79 1.43 7.97
C PRO A 211 14.34 1.29 9.40
N THR A 212 15.66 1.20 9.55
CA THR A 212 16.29 1.06 10.87
C THR A 212 16.31 2.37 11.63
N ALA A 213 16.55 3.50 10.94
CA ALA A 213 16.61 4.82 11.55
C ALA A 213 15.21 5.30 12.00
N ILE A 214 15.10 5.74 13.25
CA ILE A 214 13.82 6.23 13.85
C ILE A 214 13.25 7.41 13.07
N ALA A 215 14.09 8.35 12.64
CA ALA A 215 13.68 9.52 11.85
C ALA A 215 13.08 9.10 10.49
N ALA A 216 13.68 8.12 9.84
CA ALA A 216 13.19 7.55 8.58
C ALA A 216 11.81 6.89 8.75
N GLN A 217 11.63 6.09 9.81
CA GLN A 217 10.33 5.47 10.14
C GLN A 217 9.25 6.52 10.37
N GLN A 218 9.57 7.61 11.10
CA GLN A 218 8.62 8.68 11.37
C GLN A 218 8.23 9.45 10.11
N SER A 219 9.20 9.78 9.26
CA SER A 219 8.99 10.45 7.98
C SER A 219 8.13 9.60 7.04
N GLN A 220 8.48 8.33 6.88
CA GLN A 220 7.74 7.37 6.04
C GLN A 220 6.29 7.19 6.54
N ARG A 221 6.11 6.99 7.85
CA ARG A 221 4.78 6.85 8.47
C ARG A 221 3.93 8.10 8.26
N LYS A 222 4.50 9.29 8.50
CA LYS A 222 3.80 10.56 8.27
C LYS A 222 3.37 10.70 6.82
N ARG A 223 4.24 10.37 5.87
CA ARG A 223 3.93 10.41 4.44
C ARG A 223 2.75 9.49 4.10
N TRP A 224 2.76 8.24 4.57
CA TRP A 224 1.69 7.29 4.29
C TRP A 224 0.35 7.68 4.93
N GLU A 225 0.35 8.09 6.20
CA GLU A 225 -0.87 8.52 6.90
C GLU A 225 -1.47 9.78 6.25
N HIS A 226 -0.64 10.79 5.95
CA HIS A 226 -1.10 12.00 5.28
C HIS A 226 -1.55 11.73 3.85
N GLY A 227 -0.85 10.87 3.12
CA GLY A 227 -1.24 10.43 1.78
C GLY A 227 -2.60 9.74 1.78
N HIS A 228 -2.79 8.75 2.67
CA HIS A 228 -4.06 8.03 2.82
C HIS A 228 -5.22 8.99 3.15
N LEU A 229 -5.07 9.86 4.14
CA LEU A 229 -6.10 10.86 4.48
C LEU A 229 -6.42 11.79 3.32
N SER A 230 -5.40 12.15 2.53
CA SER A 230 -5.59 12.97 1.33
C SER A 230 -6.46 12.28 0.29
N VAL A 231 -6.18 11.02 -0.01
CA VAL A 231 -6.92 10.23 -1.01
C VAL A 231 -8.34 9.92 -0.50
N LEU A 232 -8.47 9.56 0.77
CA LEU A 232 -9.75 9.35 1.44
C LEU A 232 -10.68 10.57 1.26
N GLN A 233 -10.17 11.78 1.50
CA GLN A 233 -10.97 13.01 1.38
C GLN A 233 -11.23 13.42 -0.07
N SER A 234 -10.26 13.26 -0.96
CA SER A 234 -10.36 13.78 -2.33
C SER A 234 -11.01 12.81 -3.32
N LEU A 235 -10.75 11.50 -3.18
CA LEU A 235 -11.22 10.48 -4.11
C LEU A 235 -12.35 9.63 -3.53
N GLY A 236 -12.35 9.32 -2.23
CA GLY A 236 -13.32 8.44 -1.61
C GLY A 236 -14.78 8.81 -1.90
N PRO A 237 -15.23 10.06 -1.61
CA PRO A 237 -16.60 10.49 -1.88
C PRO A 237 -16.94 10.49 -3.38
N LYS A 238 -15.99 10.87 -4.24
CA LYS A 238 -16.19 10.89 -5.69
C LYS A 238 -16.35 9.47 -6.24
N LEU A 239 -15.52 8.54 -5.76
CA LEU A 239 -15.57 7.14 -6.15
C LEU A 239 -16.89 6.50 -5.71
N LEU A 240 -17.30 6.76 -4.46
CA LEU A 240 -18.58 6.27 -3.93
C LEU A 240 -19.77 6.80 -4.74
N TRP A 241 -19.82 8.11 -4.99
CA TRP A 241 -20.86 8.74 -5.79
C TRP A 241 -20.95 8.15 -7.20
N ARG A 242 -19.80 8.03 -7.88
CA ARG A 242 -19.76 7.44 -9.23
C ARG A 242 -20.20 5.97 -9.23
N GLY A 243 -19.73 5.19 -8.26
CA GLY A 243 -20.13 3.78 -8.11
C GLY A 243 -21.63 3.61 -7.90
N LEU A 244 -22.22 4.40 -6.99
CA LEU A 244 -23.66 4.38 -6.73
C LEU A 244 -24.46 4.81 -7.96
N ARG A 245 -24.06 5.90 -8.63
CA ARG A 245 -24.75 6.43 -9.81
C ARG A 245 -24.73 5.46 -11.00
N SER A 246 -23.63 4.71 -11.18
CA SER A 246 -23.45 3.74 -12.26
C SER A 246 -23.95 2.33 -11.91
N GLY A 247 -24.40 2.08 -10.68
CA GLY A 247 -24.73 0.74 -10.19
C GLY A 247 -23.52 -0.21 -10.13
N ASN A 248 -22.28 0.31 -10.16
CA ASN A 248 -21.07 -0.49 -10.19
C ASN A 248 -20.62 -0.88 -8.77
N VAL A 249 -21.01 -2.10 -8.35
CA VAL A 249 -20.73 -2.64 -7.00
C VAL A 249 -19.22 -2.71 -6.72
N ALA A 250 -18.38 -3.01 -7.72
CA ALA A 250 -16.94 -3.09 -7.53
C ALA A 250 -16.34 -1.71 -7.19
N VAL A 251 -16.81 -0.64 -7.84
CA VAL A 251 -16.40 0.73 -7.54
C VAL A 251 -16.91 1.17 -6.17
N VAL A 252 -18.14 0.80 -5.79
CA VAL A 252 -18.70 1.05 -4.44
C VAL A 252 -17.85 0.34 -3.38
N ALA A 253 -17.53 -0.94 -3.58
CA ALA A 253 -16.71 -1.71 -2.65
C ALA A 253 -15.32 -1.08 -2.45
N MET A 254 -14.66 -0.68 -3.55
CA MET A 254 -13.38 0.05 -3.47
C MET A 254 -13.49 1.39 -2.76
N ALA A 255 -14.58 2.14 -2.99
CA ALA A 255 -14.82 3.40 -2.30
C ALA A 255 -15.01 3.20 -0.79
N LEU A 256 -15.79 2.19 -0.39
CA LEU A 256 -15.98 1.84 1.02
C LEU A 256 -14.67 1.42 1.68
N ASP A 257 -13.84 0.63 1.00
CA ASP A 257 -12.52 0.26 1.50
C ASP A 257 -11.59 1.48 1.65
N LEU A 258 -11.59 2.38 0.67
CA LEU A 258 -10.79 3.61 0.68
C LEU A 258 -11.23 4.58 1.79
N LEU A 259 -12.53 4.64 2.08
CA LEU A 259 -13.11 5.51 3.11
C LEU A 259 -12.85 5.03 4.55
N VAL A 260 -12.33 3.83 4.75
CA VAL A 260 -11.89 3.38 6.08
C VAL A 260 -10.62 4.15 6.47
N PRO A 261 -10.68 5.01 7.50
CA PRO A 261 -9.51 5.78 7.92
C PRO A 261 -8.45 4.86 8.52
N PRO A 262 -7.21 5.35 8.72
CA PRO A 262 -6.21 4.61 9.49
C PRO A 262 -6.79 4.11 10.82
N LEU A 263 -6.59 2.82 11.16
CA LEU A 263 -7.26 2.18 12.31
C LEU A 263 -7.04 2.91 13.64
N ALA A 264 -5.87 3.50 13.83
CA ALA A 264 -5.59 4.29 15.02
C ALA A 264 -6.45 5.57 15.08
N LEU A 265 -6.65 6.23 13.95
CA LEU A 265 -7.54 7.40 13.85
C LEU A 265 -8.99 6.99 14.08
N LEU A 266 -9.44 5.89 13.48
CA LEU A 266 -10.79 5.37 13.68
C LEU A 266 -11.08 5.13 15.17
N GLY A 267 -10.18 4.46 15.88
CA GLY A 267 -10.34 4.21 17.31
C GLY A 267 -10.37 5.50 18.13
N VAL A 268 -9.52 6.48 17.82
CA VAL A 268 -9.54 7.79 18.49
C VAL A 268 -10.86 8.53 18.26
N VAL A 269 -11.36 8.51 17.01
CA VAL A 269 -12.66 9.13 16.67
C VAL A 269 -13.80 8.45 17.41
N LEU A 270 -13.83 7.11 17.46
CA LEU A 270 -14.86 6.36 18.18
C LEU A 270 -14.84 6.68 19.69
N CYS A 271 -13.65 6.73 20.31
CA CYS A 271 -13.50 7.13 21.72
C CYS A 271 -13.95 8.57 21.96
N GLY A 272 -13.61 9.49 21.05
CA GLY A 272 -14.04 10.89 21.13
C GLY A 272 -15.57 11.04 21.03
N LEU A 273 -16.20 10.33 20.09
CA LEU A 273 -17.66 10.31 19.95
C LEU A 273 -18.34 9.72 21.20
N TRP A 274 -17.77 8.67 21.77
CA TRP A 274 -18.27 8.06 22.98
C TRP A 274 -18.21 9.03 24.16
N LEU A 275 -17.07 9.70 24.38
CA LEU A 275 -16.90 10.70 25.44
C LEU A 275 -17.87 11.88 25.24
N ALA A 276 -18.00 12.40 24.03
CA ALA A 276 -18.94 13.47 23.73
C ALA A 276 -20.39 13.07 24.01
N SER A 277 -20.77 11.85 23.63
CA SER A 277 -22.10 11.30 23.90
C SER A 277 -22.35 11.11 25.40
N LEU A 278 -21.33 10.66 26.16
CA LEU A 278 -21.43 10.54 27.61
C LEU A 278 -21.66 11.90 28.27
N VAL A 279 -20.85 12.92 27.91
CA VAL A 279 -21.04 14.29 28.41
C VAL A 279 -22.43 14.79 28.08
N LEU A 280 -22.94 14.55 26.87
CA LEU A 280 -24.28 14.97 26.46
C LEU A 280 -25.37 14.35 27.35
N VAL A 281 -25.27 13.05 27.67
CA VAL A 281 -26.22 12.37 28.57
C VAL A 281 -26.15 12.95 30.00
N LEU A 282 -24.92 13.23 30.50
CA LEU A 282 -24.74 13.78 31.83
C LEU A 282 -25.27 15.23 31.98
N VAL A 283 -25.18 16.03 30.93
CA VAL A 283 -25.62 17.44 30.93
C VAL A 283 -27.07 17.60 30.51
N ALA A 284 -27.52 16.89 29.47
CA ALA A 284 -28.85 17.08 28.86
C ALA A 284 -29.85 15.96 29.20
N GLY A 285 -29.44 14.97 30.01
CA GLY A 285 -30.30 13.89 30.51
C GLY A 285 -30.44 12.68 29.59
N ALA A 286 -31.13 11.67 30.10
CA ALA A 286 -31.27 10.34 29.49
C ALA A 286 -31.96 10.34 28.11
N ALA A 287 -32.68 11.39 27.74
CA ALA A 287 -33.25 11.52 26.39
C ALA A 287 -32.18 11.45 25.27
N TRP A 288 -30.90 11.73 25.60
CA TRP A 288 -29.76 11.68 24.67
C TRP A 288 -28.94 10.38 24.77
N ALA A 289 -29.50 9.31 25.36
CA ALA A 289 -28.79 8.04 25.53
C ALA A 289 -28.53 7.29 24.20
N ALA A 290 -29.34 7.48 23.17
CA ALA A 290 -29.20 6.75 21.92
C ALA A 290 -27.83 6.91 21.24
N PRO A 291 -27.22 8.11 21.10
CA PRO A 291 -25.85 8.26 20.60
C PRO A 291 -24.80 7.52 21.45
N LEU A 292 -24.95 7.53 22.80
CA LEU A 292 -24.02 6.83 23.70
C LEU A 292 -24.09 5.30 23.51
N VAL A 293 -25.31 4.75 23.42
CA VAL A 293 -25.50 3.32 23.13
C VAL A 293 -24.89 2.94 21.79
N LEU A 294 -25.13 3.73 20.73
CA LEU A 294 -24.54 3.48 19.41
C LEU A 294 -23.01 3.54 19.45
N ALA A 295 -22.43 4.57 20.06
CA ALA A 295 -20.97 4.70 20.19
C ALA A 295 -20.37 3.54 20.98
N THR A 296 -21.04 3.06 22.05
CA THR A 296 -20.62 1.90 22.83
C THR A 296 -20.62 0.63 21.98
N LEU A 297 -21.67 0.40 21.19
CA LEU A 297 -21.75 -0.73 20.27
C LEU A 297 -20.65 -0.67 19.20
N LEU A 298 -20.38 0.50 18.64
CA LEU A 298 -19.32 0.68 17.63
C LEU A 298 -17.94 0.43 18.22
N ILE A 299 -17.65 0.89 19.44
CA ILE A 299 -16.39 0.58 20.14
C ILE A 299 -16.28 -0.92 20.41
N PHE A 300 -17.34 -1.55 20.87
CA PHE A 300 -17.35 -3.00 21.11
C PHE A 300 -17.07 -3.79 19.81
N LEU A 301 -17.75 -3.46 18.73
CA LEU A 301 -17.50 -4.08 17.41
C LEU A 301 -16.07 -3.84 16.93
N PHE A 302 -15.54 -2.64 17.13
CA PHE A 302 -14.16 -2.31 16.79
C PHE A 302 -13.16 -3.16 17.60
N GLN A 303 -13.37 -3.34 18.90
CA GLN A 303 -12.54 -4.18 19.75
C GLN A 303 -12.61 -5.66 19.36
N VAL A 304 -13.81 -6.17 19.07
CA VAL A 304 -14.00 -7.55 18.58
C VAL A 304 -13.24 -7.76 17.26
N THR A 305 -13.35 -6.80 16.33
CA THR A 305 -12.66 -6.87 15.04
C THR A 305 -11.14 -6.84 15.22
N LEU A 306 -10.61 -5.96 16.08
CA LEU A 306 -9.18 -5.92 16.39
C LEU A 306 -8.70 -7.21 17.03
N TRP A 307 -9.48 -7.77 17.95
CA TRP A 307 -9.17 -9.06 18.60
C TRP A 307 -9.11 -10.19 17.58
N GLN A 308 -10.10 -10.30 16.68
CA GLN A 308 -10.10 -11.30 15.62
C GLN A 308 -8.92 -11.12 14.66
N ALA A 309 -8.59 -9.87 14.30
CA ALA A 309 -7.43 -9.56 13.48
C ALA A 309 -6.10 -9.93 14.17
N TRP A 310 -6.01 -9.72 15.50
CA TRP A 310 -4.86 -10.17 16.27
C TRP A 310 -4.77 -11.70 16.34
N GLN A 311 -5.89 -12.39 16.54
CA GLN A 311 -5.96 -13.85 16.55
C GLN A 311 -5.46 -14.45 15.22
N GLY A 312 -5.85 -13.87 14.08
CA GLY A 312 -5.53 -14.40 12.76
C GLY A 312 -4.16 -13.97 12.22
N TRP A 313 -3.69 -12.76 12.57
CA TRP A 313 -2.53 -12.16 11.90
C TRP A 313 -1.57 -11.42 12.84
N GLY A 314 -1.69 -11.55 14.14
CA GLY A 314 -0.90 -10.76 15.09
C GLY A 314 -0.21 -11.53 16.20
N ARG A 315 -0.61 -12.78 16.49
CA ARG A 315 -0.11 -13.56 17.65
C ARG A 315 1.38 -13.80 17.66
N ASP A 316 1.98 -13.95 16.49
CA ASP A 316 3.42 -14.13 16.29
C ASP A 316 4.22 -12.83 16.44
N LEU A 317 3.56 -11.69 16.36
CA LEU A 317 4.17 -10.36 16.45
C LEU A 317 3.99 -9.71 17.82
N VAL A 318 2.81 -9.88 18.43
CA VAL A 318 2.39 -9.18 19.64
C VAL A 318 1.77 -10.20 20.60
N SER A 319 2.32 -10.35 21.78
CA SER A 319 1.76 -11.24 22.81
C SER A 319 0.44 -10.68 23.37
N ALA A 320 -0.35 -11.54 24.05
CA ALA A 320 -1.62 -11.15 24.66
C ALA A 320 -1.45 -10.04 25.71
N HIS A 321 -0.33 -10.07 26.46
CA HIS A 321 -0.03 -9.02 27.43
C HIS A 321 0.31 -7.68 26.73
N GLU A 322 1.12 -7.73 25.67
CA GLU A 322 1.50 -6.55 24.89
C GLU A 322 0.32 -5.94 24.12
N TRP A 323 -0.74 -6.70 23.87
CA TRP A 323 -1.97 -6.21 23.26
C TRP A 323 -2.60 -5.05 24.05
N LEU A 324 -2.42 -5.03 25.39
CA LEU A 324 -2.86 -3.93 26.24
C LEU A 324 -2.18 -2.58 25.90
N SER A 325 -1.07 -2.62 25.17
CA SER A 325 -0.37 -1.40 24.70
C SER A 325 -0.98 -0.77 23.44
N VAL A 326 -1.95 -1.43 22.79
CA VAL A 326 -2.59 -0.93 21.55
C VAL A 326 -3.21 0.46 21.74
N PRO A 327 -3.97 0.76 22.79
CA PRO A 327 -4.50 2.10 23.01
C PRO A 327 -3.40 3.17 23.11
N GLY A 328 -2.32 2.90 23.83
CA GLY A 328 -1.16 3.80 23.91
C GLY A 328 -0.49 4.03 22.55
N TYR A 329 -0.36 2.97 21.74
CA TYR A 329 0.15 3.08 20.37
C TYR A 329 -0.76 3.95 19.49
N MET A 330 -2.08 3.85 19.64
CA MET A 330 -3.04 4.66 18.88
C MET A 330 -2.93 6.15 19.27
N LEU A 331 -2.87 6.45 20.58
CA LEU A 331 -2.72 7.82 21.09
C LEU A 331 -1.38 8.45 20.64
N ALA A 332 -0.30 7.68 20.57
CA ALA A 332 1.00 8.15 20.10
C ALA A 332 1.00 8.62 18.63
N LYS A 333 -0.06 8.31 17.85
CA LYS A 333 -0.24 8.80 16.47
C LYS A 333 -1.00 10.14 16.38
N LEU A 334 -1.60 10.63 17.45
CA LEU A 334 -2.35 11.89 17.47
C LEU A 334 -1.57 13.09 16.88
N PRO A 335 -0.26 13.27 17.16
CA PRO A 335 0.51 14.36 16.57
C PRO A 335 0.60 14.29 15.04
N ILE A 336 0.58 13.07 14.45
CA ILE A 336 0.58 12.89 12.99
C ILE A 336 -0.74 13.39 12.40
N TYR A 337 -1.86 13.05 13.03
CA TYR A 337 -3.20 13.47 12.57
C TYR A 337 -3.44 14.98 12.78
N ALA A 338 -3.00 15.52 13.91
CA ALA A 338 -2.99 16.97 14.12
C ALA A 338 -2.12 17.67 13.07
N GLY A 339 -0.94 17.11 12.77
CA GLY A 339 -0.06 17.62 11.72
C GLY A 339 -0.70 17.61 10.33
N TYR A 340 -1.61 16.69 10.04
CA TYR A 340 -2.35 16.66 8.78
C TYR A 340 -3.30 17.87 8.64
N VAL A 341 -3.95 18.28 9.73
CA VAL A 341 -4.85 19.43 9.74
C VAL A 341 -4.10 20.75 9.62
N PHE A 342 -3.01 20.93 10.38
CA PHE A 342 -2.32 22.22 10.50
C PHE A 342 -1.08 22.36 9.59
N ARG A 343 -0.39 21.24 9.23
CA ARG A 343 0.89 21.23 8.49
C ARG A 343 0.95 20.04 7.53
N ARG A 344 -0.04 19.97 6.62
CA ARG A 344 -0.15 18.86 5.65
C ARG A 344 1.10 18.77 4.77
N GLN A 345 1.66 17.57 4.68
CA GLN A 345 2.73 17.28 3.73
C GLN A 345 2.15 17.19 2.31
N LYS A 346 2.67 18.00 1.39
CA LYS A 346 2.22 18.04 -0.02
C LYS A 346 3.28 17.54 -0.99
N ALA A 347 4.57 17.59 -0.60
CA ALA A 347 5.68 17.20 -1.45
C ALA A 347 6.25 15.85 -1.03
N TRP A 348 6.74 15.11 -2.01
CA TRP A 348 7.51 13.90 -1.79
C TRP A 348 8.84 14.26 -1.11
N VAL A 349 9.18 13.58 -0.03
CA VAL A 349 10.44 13.71 0.70
C VAL A 349 11.07 12.34 0.77
N ARG A 350 12.33 12.23 0.40
CA ARG A 350 13.10 10.99 0.50
C ARG A 350 13.11 10.48 1.94
N THR A 351 12.93 9.18 2.10
CA THR A 351 13.15 8.49 3.37
C THR A 351 14.60 8.02 3.41
N GLU A 352 15.42 8.65 4.22
CA GLU A 352 16.81 8.18 4.47
C GLU A 352 16.73 6.89 5.30
N ARG A 353 17.44 5.84 4.87
CA ARG A 353 17.34 4.50 5.51
C ARG A 353 18.36 4.28 6.62
N LYS A 354 19.39 5.10 6.67
CA LYS A 354 20.43 5.09 7.72
C LYS A 354 20.16 6.08 8.82
#